data_a89e3ed62bb4d88c6aa8721a75dd2fad
#
_entry.id   a89e3ed62bb4d88c6aa8721a75dd2fad
#
_cell.length_a   1.000
_cell.length_b   1.000
_cell.length_c   1.000
_cell.angle_alpha   90.00
_cell.angle_beta   90.00
_cell.angle_gamma   90.00
#
_symmetry.space_group_name_H-M   'P 1'
#
loop_
_entity.id
_entity.type
_entity.pdbx_description
1 polymer ?
#
loop_
_entity_poly.entity_id
_entity_poly.type
_entity_poly.pdbx_seq_one_letter_code
_entity_poly.pdbx_strand_id
1 'polypeptide(L)'
;MMKGIVKTLAALLVCAMSSGAFAAADNTPQEAYDDITRSLADLHPITFQAPAEKHKLLVFIDNQCSYCSQVVKNVKQYTDAGLTLTFLTVAPKSIRDEVIEDMGRVWCSADKTRSLQQAMKGFLPDNDASPTCTDLVSRQSELAERLGITVTPVMVVIEPASRTIIGSQPPQAILATLK
;
A
#
# COMPACT_ATOMS: atom_id res chain seq x y z
N MET A 1 12.07 44.86 71.86
CA MET A 1 12.95 43.74 71.52
C MET A 1 12.05 42.53 71.20
N MET A 2 11.82 42.23 69.98
CA MET A 2 11.40 40.85 69.60
C MET A 2 11.47 40.77 68.06
N LYS A 3 12.36 39.90 67.60
CA LYS A 3 12.65 39.62 66.19
C LYS A 3 11.57 38.70 65.64
N GLY A 4 10.83 39.16 64.60
CA GLY A 4 9.93 38.34 63.81
C GLY A 4 10.66 37.70 62.61
N ILE A 5 10.71 36.38 62.57
CA ILE A 5 11.27 35.61 61.49
C ILE A 5 10.19 35.37 60.43
N VAL A 6 10.32 35.96 59.27
CA VAL A 6 9.46 35.72 58.10
C VAL A 6 10.03 34.47 57.38
N LYS A 7 9.27 33.36 57.39
CA LYS A 7 9.58 32.16 56.59
C LYS A 7 8.92 32.33 55.24
N THR A 8 9.74 32.58 54.22
CA THR A 8 9.34 32.51 52.82
C THR A 8 9.26 31.06 52.36
N LEU A 9 8.06 30.57 52.08
CA LEU A 9 7.85 29.29 51.37
C LEU A 9 8.05 29.55 49.85
N ALA A 10 9.10 29.00 49.31
CA ALA A 10 9.29 28.90 47.87
C ALA A 10 8.50 27.67 47.35
N ALA A 11 7.39 27.94 46.64
CA ALA A 11 6.66 26.87 45.91
C ALA A 11 7.40 26.58 44.63
N LEU A 12 8.04 25.41 44.52
CA LEU A 12 8.60 24.86 43.30
C LEU A 12 7.45 24.30 42.44
N LEU A 13 7.12 25.05 41.36
CA LEU A 13 6.21 24.57 40.33
C LEU A 13 6.98 23.64 39.40
N VAL A 14 6.82 22.32 39.57
CA VAL A 14 7.37 21.33 38.66
C VAL A 14 6.43 21.26 37.45
N CYS A 15 6.78 21.92 36.34
CA CYS A 15 6.15 21.73 35.03
C CYS A 15 6.59 20.35 34.50
N ALA A 16 5.73 19.37 34.63
CA ALA A 16 5.86 18.10 33.92
C ALA A 16 5.59 18.34 32.43
N MET A 17 6.64 18.51 31.65
CA MET A 17 6.56 18.45 30.19
C MET A 17 6.34 16.99 29.78
N SER A 18 5.09 16.62 29.58
CA SER A 18 4.74 15.37 28.90
C SER A 18 5.16 15.49 27.42
N SER A 19 6.36 15.02 27.13
CA SER A 19 6.80 14.77 25.75
C SER A 19 5.95 13.63 25.19
N GLY A 20 4.86 13.97 24.49
CA GLY A 20 4.13 13.04 23.67
C GLY A 20 5.05 12.59 22.54
N ALA A 21 5.71 11.45 22.70
CA ALA A 21 6.35 10.76 21.60
C ALA A 21 5.23 10.34 20.63
N PHE A 22 5.14 11.01 19.50
CA PHE A 22 4.44 10.47 18.34
C PHE A 22 5.25 9.25 17.90
N ALA A 23 4.85 8.07 18.38
CA ALA A 23 5.29 6.83 17.81
C ALA A 23 4.69 6.77 16.40
N ALA A 24 5.52 6.95 15.37
CA ALA A 24 5.22 6.40 14.06
C ALA A 24 4.96 4.91 14.29
N ALA A 25 3.82 4.41 13.84
CA ALA A 25 3.49 3.00 13.94
C ALA A 25 4.43 2.25 12.99
N ASP A 26 5.61 1.86 13.47
CA ASP A 26 6.45 0.87 12.83
C ASP A 26 5.75 -0.49 13.02
N ASN A 27 4.82 -0.80 12.11
CA ASN A 27 4.17 -2.10 12.08
C ASN A 27 5.25 -3.17 11.90
N THR A 28 5.24 -4.16 12.78
CA THR A 28 6.09 -5.34 12.59
C THR A 28 5.70 -6.08 11.31
N PRO A 29 6.58 -6.85 10.67
CA PRO A 29 6.25 -7.65 9.50
C PRO A 29 5.03 -8.56 9.71
N GLN A 30 4.83 -9.08 10.91
CA GLN A 30 3.68 -9.91 11.25
C GLN A 30 2.38 -9.08 11.30
N GLU A 31 2.39 -7.91 11.92
CA GLU A 31 1.23 -7.01 11.96
C GLU A 31 0.84 -6.55 10.56
N ALA A 32 1.80 -6.23 9.70
CA ALA A 32 1.56 -5.89 8.30
C ALA A 32 0.94 -7.07 7.52
N TYR A 33 1.43 -8.29 7.72
CA TYR A 33 0.86 -9.51 7.15
C TYR A 33 -0.58 -9.74 7.59
N ASP A 34 -0.87 -9.58 8.89
CA ASP A 34 -2.20 -9.77 9.47
C ASP A 34 -3.18 -8.70 8.96
N ASP A 35 -2.75 -7.45 8.82
CA ASP A 35 -3.58 -6.36 8.30
C ASP A 35 -3.90 -6.58 6.80
N ILE A 36 -2.91 -6.96 6.01
CA ILE A 36 -3.08 -7.33 4.60
C ILE A 36 -4.10 -8.47 4.49
N THR A 37 -3.90 -9.57 5.19
CA THR A 37 -4.73 -10.78 5.07
C THR A 37 -6.19 -10.53 5.48
N ARG A 38 -6.42 -9.75 6.53
CA ARG A 38 -7.76 -9.34 6.94
C ARG A 38 -8.47 -8.45 5.93
N SER A 39 -7.71 -7.51 5.33
CA SER A 39 -8.28 -6.48 4.43
C SER A 39 -8.50 -6.98 3.01
N LEU A 40 -7.75 -7.98 2.56
CA LEU A 40 -7.62 -8.32 1.14
C LEU A 40 -8.95 -8.76 0.51
N ALA A 41 -9.80 -9.50 1.25
CA ALA A 41 -11.08 -9.98 0.76
C ALA A 41 -12.03 -8.83 0.39
N ASP A 42 -12.06 -7.78 1.22
CA ASP A 42 -12.95 -6.63 1.08
C ASP A 42 -12.41 -5.57 0.10
N LEU A 43 -11.15 -5.70 -0.31
CA LEU A 43 -10.50 -4.79 -1.25
C LEU A 43 -10.58 -5.25 -2.71
N HIS A 44 -11.15 -6.42 -2.97
CA HIS A 44 -11.39 -6.97 -4.31
C HIS A 44 -10.20 -6.77 -5.27
N PRO A 45 -8.99 -7.27 -4.93
CA PRO A 45 -7.79 -7.04 -5.73
C PRO A 45 -7.91 -7.68 -7.14
N ILE A 46 -7.14 -7.15 -8.10
CA ILE A 46 -7.00 -7.77 -9.42
C ILE A 46 -5.84 -8.75 -9.38
N THR A 47 -6.12 -10.04 -9.60
CA THR A 47 -5.12 -11.10 -9.47
C THR A 47 -4.78 -11.74 -10.82
N PHE A 48 -3.48 -11.88 -11.08
CA PHE A 48 -2.92 -12.69 -12.14
C PHE A 48 -2.26 -13.92 -11.51
N GLN A 49 -2.96 -15.04 -11.59
CA GLN A 49 -2.57 -16.30 -10.97
C GLN A 49 -1.43 -16.97 -11.72
N ALA A 50 -0.40 -17.40 -11.00
CA ALA A 50 0.65 -18.24 -11.54
C ALA A 50 0.13 -19.68 -11.72
N PRO A 51 0.37 -20.35 -12.88
CA PRO A 51 -0.04 -21.74 -13.09
C PRO A 51 0.58 -22.72 -12.08
N ALA A 52 1.79 -22.43 -11.62
CA ALA A 52 2.51 -23.16 -10.58
C ALA A 52 2.97 -22.17 -9.50
N GLU A 53 2.04 -21.76 -8.65
CA GLU A 53 2.31 -20.75 -7.62
C GLU A 53 3.37 -21.21 -6.63
N LYS A 54 4.41 -20.41 -6.45
CA LYS A 54 5.47 -20.55 -5.44
C LYS A 54 5.32 -19.49 -4.36
N HIS A 55 5.07 -18.24 -4.78
CA HIS A 55 4.88 -17.12 -3.89
C HIS A 55 3.74 -16.23 -4.39
N LYS A 56 3.10 -15.55 -3.47
CA LYS A 56 2.07 -14.54 -3.74
C LYS A 56 2.59 -13.16 -3.38
N LEU A 57 2.47 -12.23 -4.32
CA LEU A 57 2.88 -10.84 -4.15
C LEU A 57 1.66 -9.93 -4.18
N LEU A 58 1.50 -9.10 -3.16
CA LEU A 58 0.61 -7.94 -3.20
C LEU A 58 1.38 -6.78 -3.82
N VAL A 59 0.85 -6.20 -4.89
CA VAL A 59 1.53 -5.18 -5.68
C VAL A 59 0.73 -3.88 -5.64
N PHE A 60 1.30 -2.86 -5.04
CA PHE A 60 0.73 -1.53 -4.95
C PHE A 60 1.17 -0.69 -6.13
N ILE A 61 0.21 -0.18 -6.90
CA ILE A 61 0.45 0.53 -8.16
C ILE A 61 -0.44 1.78 -8.30
N ASP A 62 -0.07 2.66 -9.22
CA ASP A 62 -0.96 3.67 -9.81
C ASP A 62 -0.80 3.68 -11.34
N ASN A 63 -1.80 4.23 -12.05
CA ASN A 63 -1.84 4.21 -13.52
C ASN A 63 -0.90 5.24 -14.17
N GLN A 64 -0.39 6.20 -13.41
CA GLN A 64 0.53 7.23 -13.91
C GLN A 64 2.02 6.87 -13.67
N CYS A 65 2.26 5.78 -12.95
CA CYS A 65 3.60 5.29 -12.64
C CYS A 65 4.19 4.46 -13.79
N SER A 66 5.24 4.93 -14.44
CA SER A 66 5.91 4.22 -15.54
C SER A 66 6.54 2.88 -15.13
N TYR A 67 7.05 2.76 -13.92
CA TYR A 67 7.57 1.50 -13.37
C TYR A 67 6.45 0.50 -13.07
N CYS A 68 5.27 0.97 -12.67
CA CYS A 68 4.06 0.14 -12.52
C CYS A 68 3.64 -0.45 -13.87
N SER A 69 3.66 0.38 -14.93
CA SER A 69 3.39 -0.07 -16.29
C SER A 69 4.33 -1.18 -16.74
N GLN A 70 5.61 -1.15 -16.35
CA GLN A 70 6.56 -2.22 -16.65
C GLN A 70 6.18 -3.54 -15.97
N VAL A 71 5.74 -3.50 -14.69
CA VAL A 71 5.31 -4.70 -13.96
C VAL A 71 4.09 -5.32 -14.64
N VAL A 72 3.05 -4.53 -14.90
CA VAL A 72 1.79 -5.03 -15.50
C VAL A 72 2.02 -5.51 -16.95
N LYS A 73 2.86 -4.82 -17.72
CA LYS A 73 3.23 -5.25 -19.08
C LYS A 73 3.93 -6.63 -19.09
N ASN A 74 4.74 -6.88 -18.08
CA ASN A 74 5.52 -8.11 -17.97
C ASN A 74 4.88 -9.15 -17.03
N VAL A 75 3.61 -9.00 -16.66
CA VAL A 75 2.91 -9.85 -15.70
C VAL A 75 3.05 -11.34 -16.01
N LYS A 76 3.05 -11.71 -17.29
CA LYS A 76 3.25 -13.10 -17.72
C LYS A 76 4.60 -13.66 -17.32
N GLN A 77 5.68 -12.88 -17.34
CA GLN A 77 7.01 -13.35 -16.92
C GLN A 77 7.04 -13.66 -15.42
N TYR A 78 6.31 -12.91 -14.60
CA TYR A 78 6.18 -13.18 -13.17
C TYR A 78 5.37 -14.45 -12.93
N THR A 79 4.22 -14.60 -13.59
CA THR A 79 3.37 -15.78 -13.42
C THR A 79 4.00 -17.07 -13.94
N ASP A 80 4.74 -17.01 -15.05
CA ASP A 80 5.53 -18.14 -15.56
C ASP A 80 6.66 -18.56 -14.61
N ALA A 81 7.20 -17.61 -13.82
CA ALA A 81 8.21 -17.90 -12.80
C ALA A 81 7.63 -18.45 -11.49
N GLY A 82 6.30 -18.50 -11.35
CA GLY A 82 5.60 -19.00 -10.17
C GLY A 82 5.21 -17.89 -9.18
N LEU A 83 5.21 -16.63 -9.61
CA LEU A 83 4.79 -15.50 -8.78
C LEU A 83 3.36 -15.09 -9.14
N THR A 84 2.40 -15.31 -8.26
CA THR A 84 1.05 -14.75 -8.38
C THR A 84 1.11 -13.27 -8.00
N LEU A 85 0.60 -12.41 -8.87
CA LEU A 85 0.54 -10.96 -8.63
C LEU A 85 -0.89 -10.55 -8.31
N THR A 86 -1.08 -9.90 -7.18
CA THR A 86 -2.36 -9.37 -6.69
C THR A 86 -2.25 -7.86 -6.55
N PHE A 87 -2.95 -7.12 -7.40
CA PHE A 87 -2.80 -5.67 -7.53
C PHE A 87 -3.82 -4.90 -6.70
N LEU A 88 -3.34 -3.86 -6.02
CA LEU A 88 -4.11 -2.81 -5.37
C LEU A 88 -3.61 -1.43 -5.82
N THR A 89 -4.48 -0.43 -5.72
CA THR A 89 -4.16 0.95 -6.09
C THR A 89 -3.60 1.72 -4.90
N VAL A 90 -2.57 2.53 -5.18
CA VAL A 90 -2.15 3.66 -4.33
C VAL A 90 -2.50 4.94 -5.07
N ALA A 91 -3.15 5.87 -4.39
CA ALA A 91 -3.45 7.19 -4.94
C ALA A 91 -2.55 8.25 -4.26
N PRO A 92 -1.43 8.65 -4.91
CA PRO A 92 -0.53 9.65 -4.37
C PRO A 92 -1.25 10.98 -4.09
N LYS A 93 -0.94 11.63 -2.98
CA LYS A 93 -1.67 12.84 -2.52
C LYS A 93 -1.76 13.94 -3.58
N SER A 94 -0.73 14.13 -4.40
CA SER A 94 -0.66 15.16 -5.43
C SER A 94 -1.59 14.95 -6.63
N ILE A 95 -2.01 13.71 -6.88
CA ILE A 95 -2.83 13.29 -8.03
C ILE A 95 -3.96 12.35 -7.58
N ARG A 96 -4.36 12.45 -6.29
CA ARG A 96 -5.25 11.48 -5.64
C ARG A 96 -6.58 11.30 -6.38
N ASP A 97 -7.25 12.40 -6.65
CA ASP A 97 -8.60 12.38 -7.23
C ASP A 97 -8.60 11.78 -8.65
N GLU A 98 -7.57 12.14 -9.44
CA GLU A 98 -7.40 11.61 -10.79
C GLU A 98 -7.12 10.10 -10.77
N VAL A 99 -6.21 9.63 -9.92
CA VAL A 99 -5.91 8.19 -9.80
C VAL A 99 -7.12 7.41 -9.27
N ILE A 100 -7.87 7.96 -8.30
CA ILE A 100 -9.08 7.31 -7.78
C ILE A 100 -10.14 7.16 -8.88
N GLU A 101 -10.36 8.20 -9.68
CA GLU A 101 -11.32 8.15 -10.79
C GLU A 101 -10.88 7.15 -11.86
N ASP A 102 -9.66 7.26 -12.37
CA ASP A 102 -9.11 6.40 -13.41
C ASP A 102 -9.11 4.93 -13.01
N MET A 103 -8.59 4.64 -11.83
CA MET A 103 -8.53 3.27 -11.33
C MET A 103 -9.91 2.77 -10.88
N GLY A 104 -10.79 3.66 -10.42
CA GLY A 104 -12.20 3.35 -10.19
C GLY A 104 -12.89 2.79 -11.46
N ARG A 105 -12.63 3.37 -12.63
CA ARG A 105 -13.11 2.85 -13.92
C ARG A 105 -12.57 1.45 -14.19
N VAL A 106 -11.30 1.18 -13.89
CA VAL A 106 -10.69 -0.15 -14.03
C VAL A 106 -11.38 -1.17 -13.11
N TRP A 107 -11.58 -0.83 -11.84
CA TRP A 107 -12.23 -1.74 -10.88
C TRP A 107 -13.73 -1.92 -11.13
N CYS A 108 -14.39 -0.96 -11.79
CA CYS A 108 -15.77 -1.07 -12.25
C CYS A 108 -15.95 -1.86 -13.55
N SER A 109 -14.89 -2.11 -14.29
CA SER A 109 -14.97 -2.79 -15.58
C SER A 109 -15.35 -4.27 -15.46
N ALA A 110 -16.00 -4.82 -16.48
CA ALA A 110 -16.39 -6.22 -16.53
C ALA A 110 -15.17 -7.17 -16.59
N ASP A 111 -14.12 -6.78 -17.34
CA ASP A 111 -12.85 -7.50 -17.42
C ASP A 111 -11.74 -6.64 -16.81
N LYS A 112 -11.59 -6.75 -15.48
CA LYS A 112 -10.64 -5.94 -14.70
C LYS A 112 -9.19 -6.21 -15.07
N THR A 113 -8.84 -7.46 -15.41
CA THR A 113 -7.46 -7.82 -15.78
C THR A 113 -7.04 -7.17 -17.08
N ARG A 114 -7.91 -7.23 -18.09
CA ARG A 114 -7.70 -6.56 -19.37
C ARG A 114 -7.69 -5.04 -19.20
N SER A 115 -8.63 -4.49 -18.44
CA SER A 115 -8.74 -3.06 -18.21
C SER A 115 -7.52 -2.52 -17.48
N LEU A 116 -6.99 -3.23 -16.48
CA LEU A 116 -5.73 -2.86 -15.81
C LEU A 116 -4.57 -2.83 -16.82
N GLN A 117 -4.43 -3.86 -17.65
CA GLN A 117 -3.37 -3.91 -18.67
C GLN A 117 -3.48 -2.79 -19.71
N GLN A 118 -4.67 -2.32 -20.03
CA GLN A 118 -4.89 -1.20 -20.95
C GLN A 118 -4.64 0.16 -20.26
N ALA A 119 -5.15 0.33 -19.04
CA ALA A 119 -4.94 1.55 -18.25
C ALA A 119 -3.46 1.85 -18.05
N MET A 120 -2.64 0.81 -17.81
CA MET A 120 -1.17 0.95 -17.70
C MET A 120 -0.46 1.29 -19.02
N LYS A 121 -1.21 1.36 -20.13
CA LYS A 121 -0.74 1.86 -21.44
C LYS A 121 -1.33 3.22 -21.79
N GLY A 122 -2.13 3.80 -20.87
CA GLY A 122 -2.84 5.06 -21.07
C GLY A 122 -4.23 4.92 -21.71
N PHE A 123 -4.78 3.71 -21.81
CA PHE A 123 -6.11 3.45 -22.38
C PHE A 123 -7.08 3.06 -21.26
N LEU A 124 -7.83 4.02 -20.76
CA LEU A 124 -8.85 3.78 -19.74
C LEU A 124 -10.08 3.09 -20.34
N PRO A 125 -10.83 2.29 -19.54
CA PRO A 125 -12.13 1.77 -19.97
C PRO A 125 -13.14 2.89 -20.23
N ASP A 126 -14.08 2.65 -21.14
CA ASP A 126 -15.13 3.63 -21.50
C ASP A 126 -16.23 3.77 -20.43
N ASN A 127 -16.31 2.82 -19.47
CA ASN A 127 -17.26 2.91 -18.36
C ASN A 127 -16.86 3.97 -17.36
N ASP A 128 -17.84 4.56 -16.69
CA ASP A 128 -17.62 5.49 -15.58
C ASP A 128 -17.18 4.75 -14.30
N ALA A 129 -16.49 5.46 -13.42
CA ALA A 129 -16.24 5.00 -12.06
C ALA A 129 -17.50 5.24 -11.21
N SER A 130 -18.15 4.17 -10.73
CA SER A 130 -19.24 4.34 -9.78
C SER A 130 -18.69 4.75 -8.39
N PRO A 131 -19.51 5.41 -7.54
CA PRO A 131 -19.10 5.73 -6.17
C PRO A 131 -18.59 4.52 -5.39
N THR A 132 -19.16 3.32 -5.62
CA THR A 132 -18.70 2.07 -5.00
C THR A 132 -17.27 1.72 -5.43
N CYS A 133 -16.91 1.95 -6.69
CA CYS A 133 -15.57 1.63 -7.19
C CYS A 133 -14.53 2.67 -6.77
N THR A 134 -14.89 3.96 -6.73
CA THR A 134 -13.98 5.01 -6.22
C THR A 134 -13.74 4.86 -4.71
N ASP A 135 -14.77 4.50 -3.94
CA ASP A 135 -14.63 4.17 -2.52
C ASP A 135 -13.73 2.93 -2.31
N LEU A 136 -13.90 1.90 -3.14
CA LEU A 136 -13.05 0.71 -3.09
C LEU A 136 -11.58 1.06 -3.34
N VAL A 137 -11.28 1.86 -4.37
CA VAL A 137 -9.92 2.31 -4.68
C VAL A 137 -9.35 3.19 -3.56
N SER A 138 -10.18 4.04 -2.95
CA SER A 138 -9.78 4.84 -1.80
C SER A 138 -9.36 3.97 -0.61
N ARG A 139 -10.14 2.93 -0.28
CA ARG A 139 -9.80 1.95 0.79
C ARG A 139 -8.53 1.16 0.48
N GLN A 140 -8.24 0.85 -0.80
CA GLN A 140 -6.98 0.24 -1.20
C GLN A 140 -5.79 1.18 -0.89
N SER A 141 -5.93 2.46 -1.23
CA SER A 141 -4.93 3.47 -0.95
C SER A 141 -4.74 3.71 0.56
N GLU A 142 -5.80 3.64 1.36
CA GLU A 142 -5.72 3.72 2.81
C GLU A 142 -4.94 2.54 3.43
N LEU A 143 -5.10 1.32 2.89
CA LEU A 143 -4.26 0.20 3.31
C LEU A 143 -2.78 0.50 3.03
N ALA A 144 -2.46 1.01 1.84
CA ALA A 144 -1.08 1.39 1.50
C ALA A 144 -0.52 2.44 2.46
N GLU A 145 -1.32 3.46 2.81
CA GLU A 145 -0.93 4.49 3.79
C GLU A 145 -0.65 3.89 5.18
N ARG A 146 -1.50 2.97 5.66
CA ARG A 146 -1.28 2.26 6.95
C ARG A 146 -0.01 1.42 6.95
N LEU A 147 0.35 0.85 5.80
CA LEU A 147 1.58 0.08 5.61
C LEU A 147 2.82 0.96 5.35
N GLY A 148 2.68 2.28 5.39
CA GLY A 148 3.78 3.22 5.13
C GLY A 148 4.25 3.26 3.68
N ILE A 149 3.43 2.78 2.72
CA ILE A 149 3.77 2.76 1.30
C ILE A 149 3.52 4.14 0.70
N THR A 150 4.59 4.82 0.33
CA THR A 150 4.58 6.20 -0.21
C THR A 150 5.09 6.30 -1.65
N VAL A 151 5.55 5.20 -2.23
CA VAL A 151 6.09 5.11 -3.60
C VAL A 151 5.48 3.92 -4.32
N THR A 152 5.54 3.90 -5.65
CA THR A 152 5.02 2.81 -6.50
C THR A 152 6.05 2.41 -7.58
N PRO A 153 6.09 1.16 -8.02
CA PRO A 153 5.40 0.03 -7.41
C PRO A 153 6.11 -0.45 -6.13
N VAL A 154 5.33 -0.93 -5.18
CA VAL A 154 5.83 -1.71 -4.04
C VAL A 154 5.20 -3.09 -4.08
N MET A 155 5.99 -4.13 -3.90
CA MET A 155 5.54 -5.51 -3.82
C MET A 155 5.77 -6.03 -2.41
N VAL A 156 4.73 -6.60 -1.80
CA VAL A 156 4.80 -7.24 -0.49
C VAL A 156 4.58 -8.73 -0.67
N VAL A 157 5.52 -9.53 -0.22
CA VAL A 157 5.38 -11.00 -0.24
C VAL A 157 4.37 -11.40 0.83
N ILE A 158 3.30 -12.08 0.44
CA ILE A 158 2.23 -12.50 1.37
C ILE A 158 2.65 -13.82 2.03
N GLU A 159 3.49 -13.71 3.04
CA GLU A 159 4.00 -14.79 3.88
C GLU A 159 4.15 -14.29 5.32
N PRO A 160 4.15 -15.17 6.36
CA PRO A 160 4.27 -14.77 7.78
C PRO A 160 5.52 -13.93 8.11
N ALA A 161 6.58 -14.03 7.30
CA ALA A 161 7.77 -13.17 7.37
C ALA A 161 7.78 -12.23 6.18
N SER A 162 6.72 -11.43 6.00
CA SER A 162 6.52 -10.59 4.83
C SER A 162 7.75 -9.72 4.51
N ARG A 163 8.09 -9.68 3.21
CA ARG A 163 9.20 -8.88 2.68
C ARG A 163 8.66 -7.84 1.72
N THR A 164 9.23 -6.65 1.78
CA THR A 164 8.86 -5.54 0.90
C THR A 164 9.94 -5.37 -0.18
N ILE A 165 9.50 -5.28 -1.42
CA ILE A 165 10.33 -5.09 -2.60
C ILE A 165 9.88 -3.79 -3.27
N ILE A 166 10.80 -2.86 -3.47
CA ILE A 166 10.52 -1.55 -4.07
C ILE A 166 10.96 -1.55 -5.54
N GLY A 167 10.10 -1.02 -6.39
CA GLY A 167 10.35 -0.87 -7.83
C GLY A 167 10.01 -2.12 -8.65
N SER A 168 10.22 -2.02 -9.96
CA SER A 168 9.91 -3.07 -10.95
C SER A 168 11.05 -4.08 -11.06
N GLN A 169 11.27 -4.89 -10.02
CA GLN A 169 12.29 -5.93 -10.02
C GLN A 169 11.89 -7.12 -10.92
N PRO A 170 12.82 -7.70 -11.71
CA PRO A 170 12.54 -8.86 -12.52
C PRO A 170 12.26 -10.11 -11.66
N PRO A 171 11.45 -11.09 -12.15
CA PRO A 171 11.06 -12.27 -11.36
C PRO A 171 12.22 -13.03 -10.74
N GLN A 172 13.33 -13.18 -11.46
CA GLN A 172 14.51 -13.91 -10.99
C GLN A 172 15.20 -13.22 -9.80
N ALA A 173 15.25 -11.87 -9.82
CA ALA A 173 15.78 -11.10 -8.71
C ALA A 173 14.90 -11.25 -7.47
N ILE A 174 13.58 -11.20 -7.63
CA ILE A 174 12.63 -11.45 -6.55
C ILE A 174 12.83 -12.85 -5.95
N LEU A 175 12.81 -13.90 -6.78
CA LEU A 175 12.99 -15.26 -6.32
C LEU A 175 14.34 -15.50 -5.63
N ALA A 176 15.38 -14.76 -6.02
CA ALA A 176 16.68 -14.85 -5.37
C ALA A 176 16.65 -14.32 -3.92
N THR A 177 15.75 -13.38 -3.61
CA THR A 177 15.60 -12.84 -2.25
C THR A 177 14.70 -13.67 -1.35
N LEU A 178 13.95 -14.64 -1.92
CA LEU A 178 12.96 -15.46 -1.21
C LEU A 178 13.48 -16.89 -0.89
N LYS A 179 14.75 -17.15 -1.12
CA LYS A 179 15.42 -18.42 -0.81
C LYS A 179 15.82 -18.52 0.65
#